data_33bc0ed710a54d877d18452b3ba93e43
#
_entry.id   33bc0ed710a54d877d18452b3ba93e43
#
_cell.length_a   1.000
_cell.length_b   1.000
_cell.length_c   1.000
_cell.angle_alpha   90.00
_cell.angle_beta   90.00
_cell.angle_gamma   90.00
#
_symmetry.space_group_name_H-M   'P 1'
#
loop_
_entity.id
_entity.type
_entity.pdbx_description
1 polymer ?
#
loop_
_entity_poly.entity_id
_entity_poly.type
_entity_poly.pdbx_seq_one_letter_code
_entity_poly.pdbx_strand_id
1 'polypeptide(L)'
;MSGEGYRQAMVGSISMYDSDGERLYSRYTSMPPEYGKGRFHETFTRDIRSVKKLYPNATYVGIADGAADNWSFLREHVHVQILDYFHATEYLSSVSKAAFKRPFEEEGWFEAAKHILKHEKNGAEKLLNEMKLFLKKRITKRKKEQIESAITYFTNHLHQMDYLQHKSSNLPIGSGVIEAACKVIVKQRLCNSGMKWKDKGAKTVLTLRCLHESPTMWEQFWRKTCYIK
;
A
#
# COMPACT_ATOMS: atom_id res chain seq x y z
N MET A 1 -17.47 -2.00 -30.59
CA MET A 1 -16.45 -1.08 -30.03
C MET A 1 -16.45 -1.29 -28.53
N SER A 2 -15.48 -2.03 -28.00
CA SER A 2 -15.37 -2.28 -26.57
C SER A 2 -14.90 -0.99 -25.89
N GLY A 3 -15.64 -0.54 -24.86
CA GLY A 3 -15.38 0.69 -24.14
C GLY A 3 -13.94 0.77 -23.62
N GLU A 4 -13.24 1.80 -24.01
CA GLU A 4 -11.91 2.17 -23.51
C GLU A 4 -12.05 2.66 -22.06
N GLY A 5 -12.21 1.72 -21.11
CA GLY A 5 -12.15 2.01 -19.69
C GLY A 5 -10.71 2.20 -19.22
N TYR A 6 -10.51 3.01 -18.19
CA TYR A 6 -9.24 3.10 -17.48
C TYR A 6 -8.83 1.72 -17.00
N ARG A 7 -7.61 1.28 -17.35
CA ARG A 7 -7.05 -0.01 -16.94
C ARG A 7 -6.01 0.20 -15.84
N GLN A 8 -6.03 -0.66 -14.83
CA GLN A 8 -5.13 -0.57 -13.67
C GLN A 8 -3.86 -1.40 -13.91
N ALA A 9 -2.69 -0.76 -13.92
CA ALA A 9 -1.43 -1.48 -13.85
C ALA A 9 -1.17 -1.96 -12.41
N MET A 10 -0.66 -3.19 -12.28
CA MET A 10 -0.22 -3.74 -10.99
C MET A 10 1.22 -3.31 -10.71
N VAL A 11 1.49 -2.91 -9.47
CA VAL A 11 2.84 -2.57 -8.98
C VAL A 11 3.05 -3.23 -7.62
N GLY A 12 4.20 -3.88 -7.45
CA GLY A 12 4.68 -4.42 -6.19
C GLY A 12 6.10 -3.96 -5.92
N SER A 13 6.46 -3.85 -4.64
CA SER A 13 7.83 -3.57 -4.22
C SER A 13 8.28 -4.54 -3.15
N ILE A 14 9.56 -4.87 -3.19
CA ILE A 14 10.28 -5.54 -2.11
C ILE A 14 11.34 -4.57 -1.65
N SER A 15 11.21 -4.08 -0.42
CA SER A 15 12.15 -3.14 0.18
C SER A 15 12.87 -3.78 1.34
N MET A 16 14.16 -3.53 1.44
CA MET A 16 15.00 -3.98 2.54
C MET A 16 15.24 -2.81 3.49
N TYR A 17 15.15 -3.10 4.76
CA TYR A 17 15.42 -2.17 5.85
C TYR A 17 16.48 -2.79 6.77
N ASP A 18 17.28 -1.96 7.40
CA ASP A 18 18.19 -2.38 8.45
C ASP A 18 17.48 -2.52 9.80
N SER A 19 18.25 -2.81 10.86
CA SER A 19 17.74 -2.94 12.22
C SER A 19 17.18 -1.64 12.80
N ASP A 20 17.61 -0.50 12.28
CA ASP A 20 17.18 0.83 12.74
C ASP A 20 15.94 1.33 12.01
N GLY A 21 15.45 0.54 11.04
CA GLY A 21 14.28 0.86 10.22
C GLY A 21 14.58 1.79 9.03
N GLU A 22 15.85 1.97 8.69
CA GLU A 22 16.25 2.73 7.53
C GLU A 22 16.20 1.88 6.26
N ARG A 23 15.61 2.45 5.20
CA ARG A 23 15.45 1.75 3.94
C ARG A 23 16.75 1.75 3.14
N LEU A 24 17.33 0.57 2.97
CA LEU A 24 18.57 0.36 2.24
C LEU A 24 18.35 0.23 0.73
N TYR A 25 17.29 -0.47 0.32
CA TYR A 25 17.12 -0.89 -1.06
C TYR A 25 15.65 -1.16 -1.37
N SER A 26 15.24 -0.92 -2.62
CA SER A 26 13.93 -1.33 -3.12
C SER A 26 14.04 -1.93 -4.52
N ARG A 27 13.28 -2.98 -4.75
CA ARG A 27 13.06 -3.62 -6.04
C ARG A 27 11.59 -3.51 -6.41
N TYR A 28 11.32 -3.19 -7.66
CA TYR A 28 9.96 -3.02 -8.16
C TYR A 28 9.61 -4.04 -9.22
N THR A 29 8.37 -4.48 -9.20
CA THR A 29 7.77 -5.35 -10.21
C THR A 29 6.46 -4.71 -10.64
N SER A 30 6.23 -4.59 -11.95
CA SER A 30 4.96 -4.08 -12.47
C SER A 30 4.49 -4.86 -13.68
N MET A 31 3.17 -4.83 -13.92
CA MET A 31 2.58 -5.51 -15.04
C MET A 31 1.34 -4.77 -15.56
N PRO A 32 1.15 -4.69 -16.90
CA PRO A 32 -0.07 -4.14 -17.49
C PRO A 32 -1.30 -4.98 -17.13
N PRO A 33 -2.49 -4.38 -17.16
CA PRO A 33 -3.75 -5.03 -16.77
C PRO A 33 -4.13 -6.27 -17.62
N GLU A 34 -3.76 -6.28 -18.89
CA GLU A 34 -4.10 -7.35 -19.83
C GLU A 34 -3.51 -8.72 -19.45
N TYR A 35 -2.42 -8.69 -18.73
CA TYR A 35 -1.79 -9.93 -18.25
C TYR A 35 -2.45 -10.46 -16.96
N GLY A 36 -3.38 -9.67 -16.39
CA GLY A 36 -4.15 -10.04 -15.21
C GLY A 36 -3.34 -10.14 -13.92
N LYS A 37 -4.07 -10.22 -12.81
CA LYS A 37 -3.45 -10.35 -11.47
C LYS A 37 -2.65 -11.65 -11.33
N GLY A 38 -3.09 -12.76 -11.93
CA GLY A 38 -2.40 -14.05 -11.81
C GLY A 38 -0.96 -13.99 -12.30
N ARG A 39 -0.69 -13.44 -13.48
CA ARG A 39 0.68 -13.29 -13.97
C ARG A 39 1.55 -12.33 -13.16
N PHE A 40 0.94 -11.27 -12.63
CA PHE A 40 1.64 -10.40 -11.69
C PHE A 40 2.03 -11.18 -10.44
N HIS A 41 1.12 -11.91 -9.82
CA HIS A 41 1.36 -12.73 -8.63
C HIS A 41 2.45 -13.78 -8.86
N GLU A 42 2.41 -14.51 -9.99
CA GLU A 42 3.46 -15.47 -10.35
C GLU A 42 4.86 -14.82 -10.43
N THR A 43 4.93 -13.68 -11.12
CA THR A 43 6.19 -12.95 -11.29
C THR A 43 6.70 -12.41 -9.96
N PHE A 44 5.82 -11.81 -9.17
CA PHE A 44 6.16 -11.22 -7.88
C PHE A 44 6.52 -12.30 -6.86
N THR A 45 5.84 -13.46 -6.85
CA THR A 45 6.21 -14.64 -6.05
C THR A 45 7.63 -15.11 -6.36
N ARG A 46 8.01 -15.15 -7.64
CA ARG A 46 9.37 -15.53 -8.04
C ARG A 46 10.40 -14.56 -7.51
N ASP A 47 10.09 -13.26 -7.56
CA ASP A 47 10.95 -12.22 -6.99
C ASP A 47 11.08 -12.36 -5.47
N ILE A 48 9.97 -12.55 -4.75
CA ILE A 48 9.96 -12.80 -3.30
C ILE A 48 10.79 -14.05 -2.95
N ARG A 49 10.58 -15.15 -3.65
CA ARG A 49 11.36 -16.39 -3.42
C ARG A 49 12.85 -16.20 -3.66
N SER A 50 13.24 -15.40 -4.65
CA SER A 50 14.63 -15.08 -4.91
C SER A 50 15.25 -14.29 -3.76
N VAL A 51 14.52 -13.31 -3.21
CA VAL A 51 14.97 -12.54 -2.04
C VAL A 51 15.04 -13.42 -0.80
N LYS A 52 14.05 -14.29 -0.56
CA LYS A 52 14.04 -15.21 0.58
C LYS A 52 15.23 -16.19 0.58
N LYS A 53 15.69 -16.60 -0.60
CA LYS A 53 16.92 -17.42 -0.73
C LYS A 53 18.19 -16.68 -0.31
N LEU A 54 18.24 -15.36 -0.57
CA LEU A 54 19.39 -14.53 -0.20
C LEU A 54 19.38 -14.14 1.28
N TYR A 55 18.18 -13.97 1.84
CA TYR A 55 17.97 -13.49 3.21
C TYR A 55 17.03 -14.41 4.00
N PRO A 56 17.42 -15.69 4.24
CA PRO A 56 16.51 -16.69 4.83
C PRO A 56 16.09 -16.36 6.27
N ASN A 57 16.89 -15.59 7.00
CA ASN A 57 16.65 -15.22 8.40
C ASN A 57 15.98 -13.83 8.56
N ALA A 58 15.62 -13.16 7.47
CA ALA A 58 14.96 -11.86 7.55
C ALA A 58 13.50 -11.98 7.99
N THR A 59 13.00 -10.96 8.69
CA THR A 59 11.57 -10.82 8.96
C THR A 59 10.88 -10.24 7.74
N TYR A 60 9.89 -10.97 7.21
CA TYR A 60 9.12 -10.55 6.05
C TYR A 60 7.82 -9.88 6.50
N VAL A 61 7.66 -8.62 6.12
CA VAL A 61 6.52 -7.78 6.46
C VAL A 61 5.74 -7.46 5.19
N GLY A 62 4.43 -7.65 5.21
CA GLY A 62 3.53 -7.25 4.14
C GLY A 62 2.75 -6.01 4.54
N ILE A 63 2.83 -4.97 3.72
CA ILE A 63 2.07 -3.74 3.88
C ILE A 63 1.16 -3.58 2.68
N ALA A 64 -0.13 -3.43 2.92
CA ALA A 64 -1.11 -3.20 1.86
C ALA A 64 -2.32 -2.40 2.38
N ASP A 65 -3.14 -1.92 1.44
CA ASP A 65 -4.47 -1.41 1.70
C ASP A 65 -5.43 -2.56 2.15
N GLY A 66 -6.67 -2.22 2.44
CA GLY A 66 -7.67 -3.20 2.89
C GLY A 66 -8.21 -4.16 1.82
N ALA A 67 -7.62 -4.23 0.63
CA ALA A 67 -8.10 -5.09 -0.43
C ALA A 67 -7.86 -6.58 -0.12
N ALA A 68 -8.92 -7.38 -0.11
CA ALA A 68 -8.87 -8.80 0.25
C ALA A 68 -7.90 -9.62 -0.62
N ASP A 69 -7.82 -9.30 -1.91
CA ASP A 69 -6.92 -9.98 -2.85
C ASP A 69 -5.44 -9.80 -2.48
N ASN A 70 -5.07 -8.59 -2.00
CA ASN A 70 -3.71 -8.30 -1.55
C ASN A 70 -3.36 -9.15 -0.32
N TRP A 71 -4.27 -9.25 0.63
CA TRP A 71 -4.07 -10.05 1.84
C TRP A 71 -4.03 -11.54 1.56
N SER A 72 -4.87 -12.05 0.64
CA SER A 72 -4.82 -13.45 0.20
C SER A 72 -3.45 -13.81 -0.36
N PHE A 73 -2.86 -12.93 -1.15
CA PHE A 73 -1.52 -13.11 -1.71
C PHE A 73 -0.42 -12.98 -0.64
N LEU A 74 -0.45 -11.92 0.17
CA LEU A 74 0.61 -11.61 1.13
C LEU A 74 0.71 -12.65 2.24
N ARG A 75 -0.40 -13.23 2.69
CA ARG A 75 -0.44 -14.23 3.76
C ARG A 75 0.50 -15.41 3.54
N GLU A 76 0.73 -15.81 2.30
CA GLU A 76 1.62 -16.91 1.95
C GLU A 76 3.11 -16.51 1.99
N HIS A 77 3.38 -15.21 2.04
CA HIS A 77 4.73 -14.70 1.80
C HIS A 77 5.34 -13.97 2.99
N VAL A 78 4.57 -13.58 3.99
CA VAL A 78 5.03 -12.69 5.08
C VAL A 78 4.81 -13.29 6.45
N HIS A 79 5.62 -12.85 7.42
CA HIS A 79 5.47 -13.21 8.82
C HIS A 79 4.57 -12.23 9.57
N VAL A 80 4.60 -10.95 9.17
CA VAL A 80 3.84 -9.87 9.78
C VAL A 80 3.00 -9.17 8.71
N GLN A 81 1.74 -8.89 9.02
CA GLN A 81 0.82 -8.15 8.16
C GLN A 81 0.52 -6.81 8.80
N ILE A 82 0.72 -5.73 8.08
CA ILE A 82 0.48 -4.36 8.55
C ILE A 82 -0.45 -3.66 7.56
N LEU A 83 -1.60 -3.21 8.03
CA LEU A 83 -2.47 -2.37 7.23
C LEU A 83 -1.79 -1.02 7.00
N ASP A 84 -1.86 -0.52 5.77
CA ASP A 84 -1.32 0.80 5.46
C ASP A 84 -1.93 1.88 6.36
N TYR A 85 -1.08 2.53 7.15
CA TYR A 85 -1.47 3.58 8.08
C TYR A 85 -2.16 4.77 7.37
N PHE A 86 -1.67 5.16 6.20
CA PHE A 86 -2.25 6.29 5.47
C PHE A 86 -3.66 5.97 4.97
N HIS A 87 -3.89 4.76 4.46
CA HIS A 87 -5.24 4.32 4.08
C HIS A 87 -6.17 4.23 5.30
N ALA A 88 -5.69 3.77 6.45
CA ALA A 88 -6.49 3.82 7.68
C ALA A 88 -6.86 5.24 8.08
N THR A 89 -5.96 6.21 7.92
CA THR A 89 -6.24 7.64 8.22
C THR A 89 -7.23 8.28 7.25
N GLU A 90 -7.36 7.80 6.01
CA GLU A 90 -8.41 8.26 5.08
C GLU A 90 -9.82 7.96 5.60
N TYR A 91 -10.01 6.78 6.21
CA TYR A 91 -11.27 6.44 6.89
C TYR A 91 -11.51 7.34 8.10
N LEU A 92 -10.48 7.64 8.90
CA LEU A 92 -10.62 8.60 10.01
C LEU A 92 -11.00 10.00 9.50
N SER A 93 -10.42 10.47 8.40
CA SER A 93 -10.83 11.73 7.76
C SER A 93 -12.29 11.71 7.32
N SER A 94 -12.76 10.59 6.79
CA SER A 94 -14.17 10.45 6.41
C SER A 94 -15.10 10.48 7.63
N VAL A 95 -14.68 9.87 8.73
CA VAL A 95 -15.41 9.88 10.00
C VAL A 95 -15.46 11.30 10.59
N SER A 96 -14.34 12.04 10.62
CA SER A 96 -14.30 13.41 11.16
C SER A 96 -15.28 14.33 10.43
N LYS A 97 -15.28 14.30 9.08
CA LYS A 97 -16.23 15.04 8.23
C LYS A 97 -17.70 14.66 8.47
N ALA A 98 -17.95 13.40 8.78
CA ALA A 98 -19.29 12.92 9.07
C ALA A 98 -19.78 13.30 10.48
N ALA A 99 -18.90 13.19 11.49
CA ALA A 99 -19.25 13.36 12.90
C ALA A 99 -19.34 14.82 13.36
N PHE A 100 -18.56 15.70 12.76
CA PHE A 100 -18.45 17.10 13.19
C PHE A 100 -19.06 18.05 12.13
N LYS A 101 -19.43 19.25 12.59
CA LYS A 101 -20.00 20.32 11.75
C LYS A 101 -19.04 21.50 11.61
N ARG A 102 -18.20 21.72 12.61
CA ARG A 102 -17.28 22.85 12.67
C ARG A 102 -15.90 22.38 12.20
N PRO A 103 -15.27 23.10 11.26
CA PRO A 103 -13.93 22.69 10.75
C PRO A 103 -12.88 22.49 11.84
N PHE A 104 -12.87 23.34 12.87
CA PHE A 104 -11.95 23.23 13.99
C PHE A 104 -12.13 21.93 14.80
N GLU A 105 -13.37 21.52 15.05
CA GLU A 105 -13.69 20.27 15.76
C GLU A 105 -13.34 19.06 14.91
N GLU A 106 -13.59 19.13 13.58
CA GLU A 106 -13.25 18.11 12.60
C GLU A 106 -11.74 17.86 12.58
N GLU A 107 -10.96 18.93 12.39
CA GLU A 107 -9.49 18.86 12.33
C GLU A 107 -8.90 18.42 13.67
N GLY A 108 -9.38 18.97 14.78
CA GLY A 108 -8.91 18.61 16.13
C GLY A 108 -9.11 17.12 16.43
N TRP A 109 -10.30 16.58 16.11
CA TRP A 109 -10.54 15.16 16.29
C TRP A 109 -9.68 14.30 15.35
N PHE A 110 -9.54 14.71 14.10
CA PHE A 110 -8.76 13.97 13.13
C PHE A 110 -7.28 13.84 13.52
N GLU A 111 -6.67 14.95 13.98
CA GLU A 111 -5.27 14.93 14.45
C GLU A 111 -5.12 14.08 15.71
N ALA A 112 -6.05 14.20 16.68
CA ALA A 112 -6.08 13.36 17.87
C ALA A 112 -6.24 11.87 17.50
N ALA A 113 -7.14 11.55 16.59
CA ALA A 113 -7.37 10.18 16.13
C ALA A 113 -6.14 9.57 15.45
N LYS A 114 -5.44 10.34 14.62
CA LYS A 114 -4.15 9.90 14.03
C LYS A 114 -3.10 9.61 15.09
N HIS A 115 -3.01 10.47 16.10
CA HIS A 115 -2.09 10.28 17.22
C HIS A 115 -2.43 9.00 18.00
N ILE A 116 -3.70 8.82 18.38
CA ILE A 116 -4.18 7.62 19.11
C ILE A 116 -3.86 6.37 18.31
N LEU A 117 -4.21 6.35 17.00
CA LEU A 117 -3.97 5.21 16.14
C LEU A 117 -2.50 4.80 16.08
N LYS A 118 -1.60 5.78 16.03
CA LYS A 118 -0.16 5.59 15.79
C LYS A 118 0.65 5.35 17.04
N HIS A 119 0.25 5.94 18.18
CA HIS A 119 1.09 6.07 19.37
C HIS A 119 0.50 5.47 20.64
N GLU A 120 -0.75 5.00 20.60
CA GLU A 120 -1.37 4.44 21.79
C GLU A 120 -1.58 2.93 21.68
N LYS A 121 -1.41 2.25 22.80
CA LYS A 121 -1.75 0.82 22.92
C LYS A 121 -3.25 0.64 22.64
N ASN A 122 -3.58 -0.33 21.79
CA ASN A 122 -4.95 -0.61 21.36
C ASN A 122 -5.62 0.62 20.71
N GLY A 123 -4.86 1.48 20.04
CA GLY A 123 -5.36 2.73 19.44
C GLY A 123 -6.52 2.51 18.46
N ALA A 124 -6.43 1.47 17.62
CA ALA A 124 -7.48 1.13 16.68
C ALA A 124 -8.79 0.70 17.39
N GLU A 125 -8.71 -0.06 18.49
CA GLU A 125 -9.89 -0.45 19.28
C GLU A 125 -10.55 0.75 19.98
N LYS A 126 -9.74 1.66 20.51
CA LYS A 126 -10.24 2.90 21.12
C LYS A 126 -11.04 3.71 20.11
N LEU A 127 -10.48 3.93 18.93
CA LEU A 127 -11.14 4.67 17.85
C LEU A 127 -12.39 3.94 17.35
N LEU A 128 -12.36 2.62 17.24
CA LEU A 128 -13.52 1.82 16.87
C LEU A 128 -14.69 2.02 17.86
N ASN A 129 -14.39 2.05 19.16
CA ASN A 129 -15.40 2.31 20.19
C ASN A 129 -15.95 3.74 20.11
N GLU A 130 -15.09 4.72 19.86
CA GLU A 130 -15.50 6.11 19.69
C GLU A 130 -16.37 6.31 18.44
N MET A 131 -16.01 5.71 17.30
CA MET A 131 -16.81 5.74 16.09
C MET A 131 -18.22 5.15 16.30
N LYS A 132 -18.34 4.07 17.09
CA LYS A 132 -19.65 3.50 17.47
C LYS A 132 -20.49 4.49 18.29
N LEU A 133 -19.88 5.33 19.12
CA LEU A 133 -20.62 6.37 19.85
C LEU A 133 -21.15 7.47 18.91
N PHE A 134 -20.43 7.81 17.84
CA PHE A 134 -20.92 8.77 16.86
C PHE A 134 -22.21 8.31 16.16
N LEU A 135 -22.41 7.01 15.96
CA LEU A 135 -23.65 6.47 15.39
C LEU A 135 -24.89 6.71 16.26
N LYS A 136 -24.70 6.96 17.57
CA LYS A 136 -25.82 7.30 18.49
C LYS A 136 -26.29 8.75 18.35
N LYS A 137 -25.49 9.60 17.66
CA LYS A 137 -25.85 11.01 17.41
C LYS A 137 -26.87 11.12 16.28
N ARG A 138 -27.65 12.21 16.29
CA ARG A 138 -28.57 12.54 15.19
C ARG A 138 -27.78 13.07 14.00
N ILE A 139 -27.50 12.21 13.04
CA ILE A 139 -26.79 12.51 11.80
C ILE A 139 -27.58 12.01 10.58
N THR A 140 -27.28 12.54 9.40
CA THR A 140 -27.94 12.12 8.14
C THR A 140 -27.58 10.67 7.78
N LYS A 141 -28.44 10.02 7.00
CA LYS A 141 -28.21 8.64 6.52
C LYS A 141 -26.84 8.50 5.85
N ARG A 142 -26.48 9.42 4.94
CA ARG A 142 -25.17 9.40 4.24
C ARG A 142 -24.00 9.46 5.21
N LYS A 143 -24.06 10.32 6.23
CA LYS A 143 -23.01 10.43 7.26
C LYS A 143 -22.90 9.17 8.11
N LYS A 144 -24.04 8.55 8.40
CA LYS A 144 -24.09 7.26 9.10
C LYS A 144 -23.39 6.18 8.31
N GLU A 145 -23.71 6.03 7.03
CA GLU A 145 -23.09 5.07 6.11
C GLU A 145 -21.55 5.26 6.03
N GLN A 146 -21.06 6.50 6.03
CA GLN A 146 -19.61 6.77 6.06
C GLN A 146 -18.94 6.26 7.35
N ILE A 147 -19.56 6.48 8.51
CA ILE A 147 -19.04 6.00 9.78
C ILE A 147 -19.12 4.47 9.86
N GLU A 148 -20.21 3.87 9.42
CA GLU A 148 -20.39 2.42 9.38
C GLU A 148 -19.37 1.73 8.47
N SER A 149 -19.04 2.35 7.33
CA SER A 149 -17.97 1.89 6.45
C SER A 149 -16.61 1.88 7.14
N ALA A 150 -16.28 2.95 7.87
CA ALA A 150 -15.03 3.01 8.63
C ALA A 150 -15.00 1.97 9.77
N ILE A 151 -16.10 1.78 10.50
CA ILE A 151 -16.21 0.77 11.54
C ILE A 151 -16.00 -0.63 10.96
N THR A 152 -16.61 -0.93 9.83
CA THR A 152 -16.45 -2.22 9.15
C THR A 152 -15.00 -2.44 8.73
N TYR A 153 -14.37 -1.41 8.14
CA TYR A 153 -12.98 -1.47 7.73
C TYR A 153 -12.04 -1.72 8.92
N PHE A 154 -12.18 -0.95 10.00
CA PHE A 154 -11.36 -1.13 11.20
C PHE A 154 -11.59 -2.49 11.87
N THR A 155 -12.85 -2.97 11.93
CA THR A 155 -13.16 -4.27 12.49
C THR A 155 -12.49 -5.40 11.72
N ASN A 156 -12.52 -5.36 10.39
CA ASN A 156 -11.95 -6.40 9.54
C ASN A 156 -10.42 -6.44 9.62
N HIS A 157 -9.78 -5.31 9.88
CA HIS A 157 -8.32 -5.15 9.84
C HIS A 157 -7.68 -4.88 11.21
N LEU A 158 -8.42 -5.01 12.30
CA LEU A 158 -7.97 -4.67 13.65
C LEU A 158 -6.64 -5.34 14.01
N HIS A 159 -6.48 -6.61 13.64
CA HIS A 159 -5.29 -7.43 13.89
C HIS A 159 -4.04 -6.97 13.12
N GLN A 160 -4.17 -6.03 12.18
CA GLN A 160 -3.10 -5.49 11.35
C GLN A 160 -2.73 -4.04 11.72
N MET A 161 -3.35 -3.48 12.77
CA MET A 161 -3.26 -2.06 13.13
C MET A 161 -2.49 -1.78 14.44
N ASP A 162 -1.67 -2.69 14.93
CA ASP A 162 -0.83 -2.41 16.10
C ASP A 162 0.40 -1.56 15.72
N TYR A 163 0.13 -0.32 15.30
CA TYR A 163 1.19 0.56 14.81
C TYR A 163 2.22 0.94 15.88
N LEU A 164 1.81 1.02 17.15
CA LEU A 164 2.73 1.29 18.25
C LEU A 164 3.80 0.19 18.34
N GLN A 165 3.38 -1.08 18.34
CA GLN A 165 4.28 -2.21 18.39
C GLN A 165 5.14 -2.31 17.13
N HIS A 166 4.55 -2.12 15.95
CA HIS A 166 5.29 -2.16 14.70
C HIS A 166 6.41 -1.11 14.66
N LYS A 167 6.10 0.11 15.09
CA LYS A 167 7.10 1.20 15.19
C LYS A 167 8.17 0.91 16.22
N SER A 168 7.82 0.37 17.39
CA SER A 168 8.81 0.01 18.42
C SER A 168 9.75 -1.09 17.95
N SER A 169 9.36 -1.87 16.96
CA SER A 169 10.16 -2.88 16.28
C SER A 169 10.85 -2.35 15.01
N ASN A 170 10.91 -1.05 14.80
CA ASN A 170 11.46 -0.38 13.62
C ASN A 170 10.86 -0.85 12.28
N LEU A 171 9.62 -1.35 12.29
CA LEU A 171 8.94 -1.77 11.08
C LEU A 171 8.23 -0.59 10.40
N PRO A 172 8.26 -0.52 9.05
CA PRO A 172 7.50 0.48 8.31
C PRO A 172 6.00 0.24 8.46
N ILE A 173 5.22 1.31 8.63
CA ILE A 173 3.76 1.23 8.82
C ILE A 173 2.95 1.79 7.65
N GLY A 174 3.60 2.27 6.61
CA GLY A 174 2.93 2.87 5.44
C GLY A 174 3.52 2.43 4.12
N SER A 175 2.71 2.46 3.08
CA SER A 175 3.05 2.06 1.72
C SER A 175 3.63 3.19 0.86
N GLY A 176 4.16 4.24 1.46
CA GLY A 176 4.70 5.41 0.73
C GLY A 176 5.71 5.05 -0.37
N VAL A 177 6.43 3.93 -0.21
CA VAL A 177 7.32 3.38 -1.26
C VAL A 177 6.54 2.97 -2.50
N ILE A 178 5.39 2.31 -2.32
CA ILE A 178 4.52 1.87 -3.42
C ILE A 178 3.81 3.06 -4.06
N GLU A 179 3.36 4.04 -3.28
CA GLU A 179 2.73 5.25 -3.81
C GLU A 179 3.70 6.05 -4.69
N ALA A 180 4.93 6.24 -4.22
CA ALA A 180 5.99 6.84 -5.01
C ALA A 180 6.29 6.03 -6.27
N ALA A 181 6.37 4.69 -6.17
CA ALA A 181 6.56 3.80 -7.30
C ALA A 181 5.43 3.90 -8.32
N CYS A 182 4.17 3.91 -7.90
CA CYS A 182 3.03 4.11 -8.79
C CYS A 182 3.10 5.43 -9.55
N LYS A 183 3.57 6.50 -8.90
CA LYS A 183 3.77 7.80 -9.53
C LYS A 183 4.87 7.74 -10.61
N VAL A 184 6.06 7.25 -10.27
CA VAL A 184 7.23 7.29 -11.16
C VAL A 184 7.23 6.19 -12.22
N ILE A 185 6.76 4.98 -11.89
CA ILE A 185 6.75 3.84 -12.81
C ILE A 185 5.57 3.93 -13.78
N VAL A 186 4.37 4.25 -13.27
CA VAL A 186 3.13 4.20 -14.06
C VAL A 186 2.70 5.59 -14.50
N LYS A 187 2.30 6.47 -13.54
CA LYS A 187 1.60 7.72 -13.87
C LYS A 187 2.44 8.63 -14.78
N GLN A 188 3.69 8.86 -14.47
CA GLN A 188 4.58 9.76 -15.25
C GLN A 188 4.89 9.26 -16.66
N ARG A 189 4.65 7.98 -16.96
CA ARG A 189 5.01 7.37 -18.25
C ARG A 189 3.85 6.86 -19.06
N LEU A 190 2.75 6.50 -18.43
CA LEU A 190 1.62 5.90 -19.12
C LEU A 190 0.33 6.73 -19.05
N CYS A 191 0.26 7.72 -18.13
CA CYS A 191 -0.99 8.43 -17.83
C CYS A 191 -0.96 9.92 -18.20
N ASN A 192 0.02 10.40 -18.99
CA ASN A 192 0.02 11.79 -19.44
C ASN A 192 -0.99 12.01 -20.56
N SER A 193 -1.42 13.26 -20.71
CA SER A 193 -2.42 13.66 -21.71
C SER A 193 -2.07 13.17 -23.11
N GLY A 194 -3.05 12.58 -23.81
CA GLY A 194 -2.91 12.09 -25.18
C GLY A 194 -2.17 10.74 -25.32
N MET A 195 -1.65 10.17 -24.27
CA MET A 195 -0.95 8.88 -24.34
C MET A 195 -1.93 7.72 -24.51
N LYS A 196 -1.72 6.95 -25.58
CA LYS A 196 -2.40 5.67 -25.84
C LYS A 196 -1.34 4.58 -25.99
N TRP A 197 -1.45 3.52 -25.21
CA TRP A 197 -0.47 2.45 -25.19
C TRP A 197 -1.06 1.13 -25.67
N LYS A 198 -0.35 0.45 -26.58
CA LYS A 198 -0.56 -0.96 -26.83
C LYS A 198 0.06 -1.77 -25.70
N ASP A 199 -0.52 -2.92 -25.35
CA ASP A 199 -0.13 -3.77 -24.24
C ASP A 199 1.36 -4.10 -24.23
N LYS A 200 1.92 -4.48 -25.38
CA LYS A 200 3.34 -4.77 -25.54
C LYS A 200 4.22 -3.55 -25.22
N GLY A 201 3.83 -2.37 -25.70
CA GLY A 201 4.54 -1.12 -25.42
C GLY A 201 4.48 -0.75 -23.94
N ALA A 202 3.30 -0.80 -23.35
CA ALA A 202 3.11 -0.55 -21.91
C ALA A 202 3.96 -1.51 -21.06
N LYS A 203 3.97 -2.81 -21.37
CA LYS A 203 4.80 -3.81 -20.69
C LYS A 203 6.28 -3.44 -20.76
N THR A 204 6.79 -3.12 -21.94
CA THR A 204 8.19 -2.76 -22.14
C THR A 204 8.58 -1.54 -21.30
N VAL A 205 7.76 -0.48 -21.35
CA VAL A 205 8.01 0.73 -20.56
C VAL A 205 7.96 0.46 -19.06
N LEU A 206 6.97 -0.27 -18.57
CA LEU A 206 6.86 -0.63 -17.15
C LEU A 206 8.06 -1.47 -16.70
N THR A 207 8.49 -2.46 -17.49
CA THR A 207 9.66 -3.29 -17.17
C THR A 207 10.94 -2.45 -17.09
N LEU A 208 11.18 -1.56 -18.06
CA LEU A 208 12.34 -0.68 -18.05
C LEU A 208 12.31 0.31 -16.87
N ARG A 209 11.12 0.82 -16.53
CA ARG A 209 10.97 1.70 -15.36
C ARG A 209 11.24 0.98 -14.06
N CYS A 210 10.71 -0.22 -13.86
CA CYS A 210 11.03 -1.03 -12.69
C CYS A 210 12.52 -1.29 -12.57
N LEU A 211 13.17 -1.62 -13.68
CA LEU A 211 14.61 -1.84 -13.72
C LEU A 211 15.40 -0.58 -13.37
N HIS A 212 15.05 0.56 -13.95
CA HIS A 212 15.68 1.86 -13.69
C HIS A 212 15.51 2.33 -12.25
N GLU A 213 14.30 2.19 -11.68
CA GLU A 213 14.01 2.58 -10.30
C GLU A 213 14.55 1.57 -9.27
N SER A 214 15.18 0.47 -9.73
CA SER A 214 15.86 -0.53 -8.90
C SER A 214 17.38 -0.46 -9.18
N PRO A 215 18.15 0.44 -8.52
CA PRO A 215 19.54 0.77 -8.91
C PRO A 215 20.46 -0.45 -9.08
N THR A 216 20.44 -1.37 -8.12
CA THR A 216 21.27 -2.59 -8.18
C THR A 216 20.94 -3.47 -9.39
N MET A 217 19.65 -3.57 -9.76
CA MET A 217 19.23 -4.34 -10.93
C MET A 217 19.60 -3.62 -12.24
N TRP A 218 19.54 -2.30 -12.27
CA TRP A 218 19.95 -1.48 -13.39
C TRP A 218 21.43 -1.68 -13.70
N GLU A 219 22.29 -1.58 -12.69
CA GLU A 219 23.73 -1.84 -12.84
C GLU A 219 24.04 -3.26 -13.29
N GLN A 220 23.39 -4.27 -12.70
CA GLN A 220 23.57 -5.67 -13.08
C GLN A 220 23.13 -5.94 -14.52
N PHE A 221 22.05 -5.31 -14.97
CA PHE A 221 21.56 -5.44 -16.33
C PHE A 221 22.60 -4.95 -17.34
N TRP A 222 23.16 -3.76 -17.13
CA TRP A 222 24.16 -3.20 -18.04
C TRP A 222 25.49 -3.93 -17.99
N ARG A 223 25.95 -4.36 -16.83
CA ARG A 223 27.16 -5.21 -16.71
C ARG A 223 27.01 -6.47 -17.54
N LYS A 224 25.89 -7.20 -17.44
CA LYS A 224 25.66 -8.41 -18.26
C LYS A 224 25.58 -8.11 -19.76
N THR A 225 24.99 -6.99 -20.14
CA THR A 225 24.82 -6.61 -21.56
C THR A 225 26.16 -6.18 -22.18
N CYS A 226 27.07 -5.56 -21.42
CA CYS A 226 28.40 -5.18 -21.90
C CYS A 226 29.34 -6.37 -22.12
N TYR A 227 29.08 -7.53 -21.51
CA TYR A 227 29.88 -8.74 -21.72
C TYR A 227 29.43 -9.62 -22.91
N ILE A 228 28.35 -9.22 -23.60
CA ILE A 228 27.88 -9.90 -24.83
C ILE A 228 28.37 -9.08 -26.05
N LYS A 229 29.67 -8.99 -26.20
CA LYS A 229 30.34 -8.51 -27.42
C LYS A 229 31.31 -9.57 -27.90
#